data_838510831e6a33dc2c9e12685c573f75
#
_entry.id   838510831e6a33dc2c9e12685c573f75
#
_cell.length_a   1.000
_cell.length_b   1.000
_cell.length_c   1.000
_cell.angle_alpha   90.00
_cell.angle_beta   90.00
_cell.angle_gamma   90.00
#
_symmetry.space_group_name_H-M   'P 1'
#
loop_
_entity.id
_entity.type
_entity.pdbx_description
1 polymer ?
#
loop_
_entity_poly.entity_id
_entity_poly.type
_entity_poly.pdbx_seq_one_letter_code
_entity_poly.pdbx_strand_id
1 'polypeptide(L)'
;GITVVHNGFERIFSSVPIHFGKGVSLANGAYIYCTGEGDDIYIGDDNTIGGELILFPGTRIGNHCSFGTGTIIVAGGFRIGNGCVLSHGCTITQDVPENSLVVGRRGLIFSK
;
A
#
# COMPACT_ATOMS: atom_id res chain seq x y z
N GLY A 1 13.69 -7.95 -7.90
CA GLY A 1 13.57 -6.77 -8.74
C GLY A 1 12.25 -6.07 -8.58
N ILE A 2 12.13 -4.95 -9.21
CA ILE A 2 10.92 -4.13 -9.14
C ILE A 2 10.19 -4.28 -10.47
N THR A 3 8.93 -4.71 -10.40
CA THR A 3 8.06 -4.78 -11.58
C THR A 3 6.80 -4.00 -11.27
N VAL A 4 6.64 -2.86 -11.94
CA VAL A 4 5.49 -1.98 -11.73
C VAL A 4 4.89 -1.67 -13.09
N VAL A 5 3.58 -1.87 -13.22
CA VAL A 5 2.84 -1.53 -14.45
C VAL A 5 2.16 -0.20 -14.23
N HIS A 6 2.82 0.88 -14.60
CA HIS A 6 2.31 2.23 -14.45
C HIS A 6 3.04 3.20 -15.37
N ASN A 7 2.69 4.46 -15.31
CA ASN A 7 3.17 5.49 -16.21
C ASN A 7 4.42 6.23 -15.71
N GLY A 8 5.23 5.64 -14.87
CA GLY A 8 6.48 6.28 -14.52
C GLY A 8 6.98 5.93 -13.15
N PHE A 9 8.28 5.70 -13.08
CA PHE A 9 8.98 5.37 -11.84
C PHE A 9 9.17 6.60 -10.96
N GLU A 10 9.07 7.78 -11.54
CA GLU A 10 9.19 9.05 -10.81
C GLU A 10 8.10 9.25 -9.78
N ARG A 11 7.12 8.35 -9.74
CA ARG A 11 6.04 8.42 -8.77
C ARG A 11 6.25 7.51 -7.56
N ILE A 12 7.45 6.96 -7.43
CA ILE A 12 7.82 6.14 -6.28
C ILE A 12 9.01 6.78 -5.61
N PHE A 13 8.80 7.26 -4.38
CA PHE A 13 9.80 7.95 -3.58
C PHE A 13 9.98 7.19 -2.28
N SER A 14 11.10 6.50 -2.14
CA SER A 14 11.30 5.66 -0.97
C SER A 14 12.73 5.69 -0.48
N SER A 15 12.89 5.82 0.83
CA SER A 15 14.18 5.76 1.52
C SER A 15 14.70 4.33 1.68
N VAL A 16 13.83 3.33 1.50
CA VAL A 16 14.18 1.91 1.57
C VAL A 16 13.75 1.23 0.29
N PRO A 17 14.36 0.09 -0.09
CA PRO A 17 13.91 -0.65 -1.25
C PRO A 17 12.45 -1.10 -1.13
N ILE A 18 11.73 -1.02 -2.24
CA ILE A 18 10.37 -1.57 -2.35
C ILE A 18 10.41 -2.69 -3.36
N HIS A 19 10.01 -3.87 -2.92
CA HIS A 19 9.92 -5.05 -3.77
C HIS A 19 8.48 -5.23 -4.22
N PHE A 20 8.25 -5.15 -5.51
CA PHE A 20 6.92 -5.28 -6.09
C PHE A 20 6.73 -6.66 -6.71
N GLY A 21 5.57 -7.22 -6.52
CA GLY A 21 5.14 -8.39 -7.28
C GLY A 21 4.73 -8.01 -8.70
N LYS A 22 4.06 -8.93 -9.37
CA LYS A 22 3.60 -8.74 -10.75
C LYS A 22 2.27 -7.98 -10.76
N GLY A 23 2.04 -7.22 -11.82
CA GLY A 23 0.73 -6.62 -12.04
C GLY A 23 0.34 -5.51 -11.07
N VAL A 24 1.30 -4.92 -10.39
CA VAL A 24 1.02 -3.76 -9.54
C VAL A 24 0.79 -2.55 -10.44
N SER A 25 -0.31 -1.86 -10.23
CA SER A 25 -0.65 -0.69 -11.05
C SER A 25 -0.93 0.53 -10.19
N LEU A 26 -0.44 1.67 -10.69
CA LEU A 26 -0.70 2.98 -10.09
C LEU A 26 -1.59 3.75 -11.05
N ALA A 27 -2.73 4.24 -10.56
CA ALA A 27 -3.60 5.10 -11.34
C ALA A 27 -2.91 6.43 -11.67
N ASN A 28 -3.46 7.18 -12.60
CA ASN A 28 -2.93 8.50 -12.93
C ASN A 28 -2.94 9.38 -11.68
N GLY A 29 -1.79 10.00 -11.41
CA GLY A 29 -1.65 10.84 -10.23
C GLY A 29 -1.37 10.09 -8.93
N ALA A 30 -1.41 8.76 -8.96
CA ALA A 30 -1.07 7.97 -7.78
C ALA A 30 0.45 7.96 -7.58
N TYR A 31 0.86 7.91 -6.32
CA TYR A 31 2.28 7.75 -6.00
C TYR A 31 2.47 7.09 -4.64
N ILE A 32 3.67 6.54 -4.46
CA ILE A 32 4.07 5.89 -3.21
C ILE A 32 5.19 6.71 -2.59
N TYR A 33 5.07 6.95 -1.29
CA TYR A 33 6.05 7.72 -0.55
C TYR A 33 6.42 7.00 0.72
N CYS A 34 7.71 6.90 0.99
CA CYS A 34 8.23 6.34 2.23
C CYS A 34 9.48 7.06 2.64
N THR A 35 9.60 7.38 3.92
CA THR A 35 10.79 8.02 4.48
C THR A 35 11.17 7.29 5.77
N GLY A 36 12.39 7.50 6.25
CA GLY A 36 12.89 6.87 7.45
C GLY A 36 13.79 5.69 7.16
N GLU A 37 14.28 5.07 8.22
CA GLU A 37 15.17 3.92 8.16
C GLU A 37 14.45 2.69 8.71
N GLY A 38 14.79 1.53 8.18
CA GLY A 38 14.23 0.26 8.62
C GLY A 38 14.28 -0.77 7.51
N ASP A 39 13.45 -1.80 7.66
CA ASP A 39 13.42 -2.91 6.72
C ASP A 39 12.82 -2.52 5.38
N ASP A 40 13.12 -3.32 4.37
CA ASP A 40 12.54 -3.17 3.05
C ASP A 40 11.02 -3.32 3.08
N ILE A 41 10.38 -2.73 2.09
CA ILE A 41 8.93 -2.82 1.89
C ILE A 41 8.66 -3.89 0.84
N TYR A 42 7.61 -4.70 1.07
CA TYR A 42 7.18 -5.73 0.13
C TYR A 42 5.72 -5.51 -0.24
N ILE A 43 5.46 -5.39 -1.53
CA ILE A 43 4.12 -5.26 -2.08
C ILE A 43 3.91 -6.43 -3.03
N GLY A 44 2.91 -7.25 -2.77
CA GLY A 44 2.67 -8.47 -3.53
C GLY A 44 2.10 -8.22 -4.92
N ASP A 45 1.44 -9.26 -5.45
CA ASP A 45 0.95 -9.26 -6.84
C ASP A 45 -0.40 -8.57 -6.97
N ASP A 46 -0.63 -7.99 -8.15
CA ASP A 46 -1.95 -7.51 -8.58
C ASP A 46 -2.59 -6.51 -7.62
N ASN A 47 -1.78 -5.66 -7.03
CA ASN A 47 -2.26 -4.57 -6.19
C ASN A 47 -2.56 -3.34 -7.05
N THR A 48 -3.65 -2.66 -6.74
CA THR A 48 -4.05 -1.44 -7.43
C THR A 48 -3.98 -0.27 -6.46
N ILE A 49 -3.26 0.77 -6.83
CA ILE A 49 -3.07 1.95 -5.99
C ILE A 49 -3.70 3.14 -6.68
N GLY A 50 -4.76 3.68 -6.07
CA GLY A 50 -5.59 4.70 -6.68
C GLY A 50 -5.16 6.14 -6.40
N GLY A 51 -4.37 6.37 -5.36
CA GLY A 51 -3.97 7.71 -4.98
C GLY A 51 -2.63 7.74 -4.28
N GLU A 52 -2.51 8.60 -3.30
CA GLU A 52 -1.27 8.74 -2.53
C GLU A 52 -1.19 7.65 -1.47
N LEU A 53 -0.15 6.85 -1.53
CA LEU A 53 0.08 5.78 -0.56
C LEU A 53 1.35 6.10 0.22
N ILE A 54 1.20 6.39 1.50
CA ILE A 54 2.33 6.70 2.38
C ILE A 54 2.62 5.46 3.22
N LEU A 55 3.84 4.96 3.09
CA LEU A 55 4.28 3.75 3.78
C LEU A 55 5.43 4.07 4.72
N PHE A 56 5.66 3.17 5.66
CA PHE A 56 6.82 3.20 6.54
C PHE A 56 7.66 1.96 6.30
N PRO A 57 8.98 2.02 6.59
CA PRO A 57 9.84 0.86 6.42
C PRO A 57 9.29 -0.39 7.10
N GLY A 58 9.46 -1.53 6.47
CA GLY A 58 8.99 -2.81 6.98
C GLY A 58 7.55 -3.15 6.65
N THR A 59 6.82 -2.27 5.97
CA THR A 59 5.44 -2.57 5.55
C THR A 59 5.42 -3.76 4.60
N ARG A 60 4.46 -4.65 4.80
CA ARG A 60 4.25 -5.83 3.95
C ARG A 60 2.81 -5.88 3.49
N ILE A 61 2.61 -5.78 2.19
CA ILE A 61 1.29 -5.81 1.57
C ILE A 61 1.18 -7.10 0.77
N GLY A 62 0.11 -7.84 1.01
CA GLY A 62 -0.16 -9.09 0.32
C GLY A 62 -0.57 -8.88 -1.13
N ASN A 63 -1.32 -9.85 -1.68
CA ASN A 63 -1.73 -9.85 -3.08
C ASN A 63 -3.16 -9.37 -3.22
N HIS A 64 -3.49 -8.85 -4.39
CA HIS A 64 -4.87 -8.51 -4.76
C HIS A 64 -5.54 -7.50 -3.81
N CYS A 65 -4.78 -6.55 -3.30
CA CYS A 65 -5.33 -5.47 -2.49
C CYS A 65 -5.66 -4.28 -3.38
N SER A 66 -6.66 -3.52 -2.95
CA SER A 66 -7.10 -2.33 -3.65
C SER A 66 -7.03 -1.14 -2.70
N PHE A 67 -6.26 -0.13 -3.10
CA PHE A 67 -6.09 1.10 -2.33
C PHE A 67 -6.85 2.20 -3.04
N GLY A 68 -7.80 2.81 -2.36
CA GLY A 68 -8.64 3.86 -2.94
C GLY A 68 -7.89 5.14 -3.25
N THR A 69 -8.62 6.11 -3.76
CA THR A 69 -8.08 7.43 -4.07
C THR A 69 -7.84 8.24 -2.81
N GLY A 70 -7.17 9.38 -2.94
CA GLY A 70 -6.81 10.20 -1.79
C GLY A 70 -5.60 9.63 -1.07
N THR A 71 -5.38 10.09 0.15
CA THR A 71 -4.20 9.72 0.94
C THR A 71 -4.52 8.55 1.84
N ILE A 72 -3.77 7.46 1.69
CA ILE A 72 -3.83 6.31 2.59
C ILE A 72 -2.47 6.19 3.27
N ILE A 73 -2.48 6.09 4.60
CA ILE A 73 -1.26 6.04 5.39
C ILE A 73 -1.19 4.70 6.11
N VAL A 74 -0.11 3.95 5.89
CA VAL A 74 0.23 2.79 6.72
C VAL A 74 1.26 3.28 7.72
N ALA A 75 0.82 3.52 8.96
CA ALA A 75 1.55 4.33 9.93
C ALA A 75 2.59 3.55 10.73
N GLY A 76 3.17 2.53 10.17
CA GLY A 76 4.22 1.71 10.75
C GLY A 76 4.48 0.51 9.87
N GLY A 77 5.42 -0.34 10.24
CA GLY A 77 5.76 -1.55 9.48
C GLY A 77 4.72 -2.65 9.62
N PHE A 78 3.47 -2.33 9.37
CA PHE A 78 2.36 -3.27 9.52
C PHE A 78 2.22 -4.18 8.32
N ARG A 79 1.51 -5.28 8.54
CA ARG A 79 1.21 -6.26 7.51
C ARG A 79 -0.23 -6.11 7.08
N ILE A 80 -0.45 -6.04 5.76
CA ILE A 80 -1.79 -6.01 5.17
C ILE A 80 -1.96 -7.33 4.41
N GLY A 81 -2.94 -8.13 4.83
CA GLY A 81 -3.19 -9.44 4.25
C GLY A 81 -3.73 -9.37 2.82
N ASN A 82 -3.86 -10.53 2.19
CA ASN A 82 -4.33 -10.63 0.81
C ASN A 82 -5.79 -10.19 0.68
N GLY A 83 -6.14 -9.65 -0.46
CA GLY A 83 -7.53 -9.38 -0.81
C GLY A 83 -8.20 -8.26 -0.03
N CYS A 84 -7.42 -7.38 0.57
CA CYS A 84 -7.98 -6.26 1.33
C CYS A 84 -8.40 -5.11 0.43
N VAL A 85 -9.44 -4.41 0.85
CA VAL A 85 -9.87 -3.16 0.21
C VAL A 85 -9.70 -2.04 1.23
N LEU A 86 -8.90 -1.06 0.88
CA LEU A 86 -8.64 0.09 1.75
C LEU A 86 -9.30 1.32 1.11
N SER A 87 -10.28 1.87 1.81
CA SER A 87 -11.01 3.02 1.29
C SER A 87 -10.14 4.27 1.32
N HIS A 88 -10.52 5.26 0.54
CA HIS A 88 -9.78 6.51 0.49
C HIS A 88 -9.68 7.17 1.87
N GLY A 89 -8.55 7.78 2.14
CA GLY A 89 -8.34 8.57 3.35
C GLY A 89 -8.16 7.79 4.64
N CYS A 90 -7.99 6.46 4.58
CA CYS A 90 -7.85 5.68 5.82
C CYS A 90 -6.40 5.69 6.31
N THR A 91 -6.24 5.49 7.62
CA THR A 91 -4.94 5.34 8.26
C THR A 91 -4.87 3.98 8.93
N ILE A 92 -3.83 3.21 8.59
CA ILE A 92 -3.60 1.87 9.14
C ILE A 92 -2.66 2.00 10.33
N THR A 93 -3.10 1.52 11.49
CA THR A 93 -2.32 1.59 12.73
C THR A 93 -2.12 0.22 13.37
N GLN A 94 -2.43 -0.85 12.65
CA GLN A 94 -2.26 -2.21 13.10
C GLN A 94 -2.23 -3.14 11.89
N ASP A 95 -1.86 -4.40 12.12
CA ASP A 95 -1.94 -5.40 11.06
C ASP A 95 -3.38 -5.57 10.60
N VAL A 96 -3.55 -5.81 9.31
CA VAL A 96 -4.87 -5.98 8.70
C VAL A 96 -5.00 -7.42 8.20
N PRO A 97 -5.96 -8.19 8.73
CA PRO A 97 -6.17 -9.57 8.30
C PRO A 97 -6.57 -9.68 6.83
N GLU A 98 -6.41 -10.86 6.26
CA GLU A 98 -6.84 -11.13 4.90
C GLU A 98 -8.31 -10.80 4.69
N ASN A 99 -8.64 -10.38 3.49
CA ASN A 99 -10.02 -10.15 3.05
C ASN A 99 -10.77 -9.16 3.93
N SER A 100 -10.08 -8.12 4.36
CA SER A 100 -10.68 -7.07 5.17
C SER A 100 -11.05 -5.86 4.33
N LEU A 101 -12.04 -5.13 4.80
CA LEU A 101 -12.39 -3.80 4.31
C LEU A 101 -11.97 -2.80 5.39
N VAL A 102 -11.16 -1.83 5.02
CA VAL A 102 -10.70 -0.79 5.95
C VAL A 102 -11.32 0.54 5.53
N VAL A 103 -12.01 1.19 6.46
CA VAL A 103 -12.74 2.41 6.17
C VAL A 103 -12.48 3.49 7.21
N GLY A 104 -12.55 4.74 6.75
CA GLY A 104 -12.48 5.92 7.58
C GLY A 104 -11.09 6.29 8.03
N ARG A 105 -10.97 7.49 8.58
CA ARG A 105 -9.68 8.04 9.03
C ARG A 105 -8.99 7.16 10.05
N ARG A 106 -9.76 6.49 10.89
CA ARG A 106 -9.21 5.65 11.96
C ARG A 106 -8.86 4.25 11.49
N GLY A 107 -9.13 3.93 10.22
CA GLY A 107 -8.81 2.63 9.67
C GLY A 107 -9.60 1.51 10.33
N LEU A 108 -10.92 1.69 10.46
CA LEU A 108 -11.78 0.64 11.01
C LEU A 108 -11.78 -0.57 10.09
N ILE A 109 -11.56 -1.74 10.66
CA ILE A 109 -11.37 -2.99 9.92
C ILE A 109 -12.62 -3.85 10.02
N PHE A 110 -13.14 -4.26 8.86
CA PHE A 110 -14.30 -5.13 8.76
C PHE A 110 -13.93 -6.34 7.89
N SER A 111 -14.44 -7.50 8.27
CA SER A 111 -14.35 -8.70 7.44
C SER A 111 -15.24 -8.55 6.21
N LYS A 112 -14.72 -8.95 5.06
CA LYS A 112 -15.53 -9.03 3.85
C LYS A 112 -16.26 -10.35 3.75
#